data_02ac10654ff5f2832756d913d57eb9ea
#
_entry.id   02ac10654ff5f2832756d913d57eb9ea
#
_cell.length_a   1.000
_cell.length_b   1.000
_cell.length_c   1.000
_cell.angle_alpha   90.00
_cell.angle_beta   90.00
_cell.angle_gamma   90.00
#
_symmetry.space_group_name_H-M   'P 1'
#
loop_
_entity.id
_entity.type
_entity.pdbx_description
1 polymer ?
#
loop_
_entity_poly.entity_id
_entity_poly.type
_entity_poly.pdbx_seq_one_letter_code
_entity_poly.pdbx_strand_id
1 'polypeptide(L)'
;MSVTIYGIKNCDTMKKAFAWLDKHGVAYAFHDYKKAGADRTQLERSCKEFGWEAALNRAGTTFRKLPDKDKEGLNAAKAIKLMLEQPSMIKRPVLELGNGDLVVGFTPSEYETKL
;
A
#
# COMPACT_ATOMS: atom_id res chain seq x y z
N MET A 1 13.07 -4.07 16.11
CA MET A 1 12.56 -3.13 15.09
C MET A 1 11.15 -3.54 14.69
N SER A 2 10.18 -2.64 14.75
CA SER A 2 8.78 -2.95 14.38
C SER A 2 8.59 -2.76 12.90
N VAL A 3 7.97 -3.76 12.27
CA VAL A 3 7.60 -3.69 10.86
C VAL A 3 6.09 -3.85 10.78
N THR A 4 5.43 -2.97 10.04
CA THR A 4 3.99 -3.07 9.79
C THR A 4 3.77 -3.22 8.29
N ILE A 5 2.98 -4.23 7.91
CA ILE A 5 2.60 -4.42 6.51
C ILE A 5 1.13 -4.09 6.35
N TYR A 6 0.83 -3.19 5.42
CA TYR A 6 -0.53 -2.70 5.15
C TYR A 6 -1.05 -3.34 3.87
N GLY A 7 -2.27 -3.82 3.89
CA GLY A 7 -2.86 -4.36 2.69
C GLY A 7 -4.16 -5.12 2.92
N ILE A 8 -4.44 -6.05 2.01
CA ILE A 8 -5.63 -6.88 2.00
C ILE A 8 -5.19 -8.34 1.98
N LYS A 9 -5.81 -9.18 2.82
CA LYS A 9 -5.38 -10.56 3.03
C LYS A 9 -5.36 -11.42 1.77
N ASN A 10 -6.39 -11.32 0.93
CA ASN A 10 -6.56 -12.19 -0.23
C ASN A 10 -6.03 -11.56 -1.52
N CYS A 11 -4.73 -11.35 -1.57
CA CYS A 11 -4.04 -10.77 -2.73
C CYS A 11 -2.75 -11.55 -2.98
N ASP A 12 -2.50 -11.94 -4.22
CA ASP A 12 -1.32 -12.75 -4.55
C ASP A 12 -0.02 -12.05 -4.17
N THR A 13 0.09 -10.76 -4.45
CA THR A 13 1.27 -9.97 -4.08
C THR A 13 1.46 -9.94 -2.57
N MET A 14 0.36 -9.82 -1.81
CA MET A 14 0.41 -9.87 -0.35
C MET A 14 0.92 -11.22 0.15
N LYS A 15 0.43 -12.31 -0.45
CA LYS A 15 0.88 -13.65 -0.07
C LYS A 15 2.37 -13.84 -0.30
N LYS A 16 2.88 -13.31 -1.41
CA LYS A 16 4.32 -13.34 -1.71
C LYS A 16 5.12 -12.54 -0.68
N ALA A 17 4.63 -11.37 -0.30
CA ALA A 17 5.28 -10.53 0.70
C ALA A 17 5.32 -11.21 2.06
N PHE A 18 4.20 -11.78 2.51
CA PHE A 18 4.15 -12.52 3.77
C PHE A 18 5.13 -13.70 3.77
N ALA A 19 5.16 -14.46 2.68
CA ALA A 19 6.07 -15.60 2.55
C ALA A 19 7.53 -15.16 2.63
N TRP A 20 7.87 -14.05 1.98
CA TRP A 20 9.23 -13.51 2.03
C TRP A 20 9.61 -13.12 3.45
N LEU A 21 8.74 -12.39 4.15
CA LEU A 21 8.98 -11.96 5.53
C LEU A 21 9.14 -13.16 6.47
N ASP A 22 8.28 -14.17 6.33
CA ASP A 22 8.35 -15.39 7.14
C ASP A 22 9.65 -16.15 6.88
N LYS A 23 10.03 -16.28 5.62
CA LYS A 23 11.25 -17.00 5.22
C LYS A 23 12.49 -16.34 5.77
N HIS A 24 12.50 -15.01 5.85
CA HIS A 24 13.66 -14.25 6.34
C HIS A 24 13.59 -13.96 7.84
N GLY A 25 12.62 -14.52 8.55
CA GLY A 25 12.50 -14.38 10.00
C GLY A 25 12.17 -12.97 10.46
N VAL A 26 11.50 -12.18 9.63
CA VAL A 26 11.12 -10.81 9.97
C VAL A 26 9.76 -10.81 10.67
N ALA A 27 9.72 -10.38 11.93
CA ALA A 27 8.47 -10.21 12.65
C ALA A 27 7.75 -8.97 12.14
N TYR A 28 6.44 -9.06 11.96
CA TYR A 28 5.64 -7.95 11.45
C TYR A 28 4.24 -7.94 12.05
N ALA A 29 3.61 -6.75 12.05
CA ALA A 29 2.19 -6.59 12.32
C ALA A 29 1.47 -6.37 10.98
N PHE A 30 0.27 -6.93 10.85
CA PHE A 30 -0.52 -6.78 9.63
C PHE A 30 -1.68 -5.81 9.87
N HIS A 31 -1.69 -4.71 9.11
CA HIS A 31 -2.80 -3.77 9.09
C HIS A 31 -3.71 -4.12 7.92
N ASP A 32 -4.84 -4.77 8.22
CA ASP A 32 -5.80 -5.23 7.22
C ASP A 32 -6.78 -4.10 6.90
N TYR A 33 -6.72 -3.57 5.69
CA TYR A 33 -7.60 -2.49 5.26
C TYR A 33 -9.09 -2.86 5.32
N LYS A 34 -9.43 -4.13 5.16
CA LYS A 34 -10.82 -4.57 5.23
C LYS A 34 -11.38 -4.54 6.64
N LYS A 35 -10.52 -4.71 7.64
CA LYS A 35 -10.93 -4.72 9.05
C LYS A 35 -10.79 -3.35 9.70
N ALA A 36 -9.69 -2.68 9.44
CA ALA A 36 -9.33 -1.43 10.13
C ALA A 36 -9.47 -0.19 9.24
N GLY A 37 -9.71 -0.38 7.94
CA GLY A 37 -9.75 0.74 7.00
C GLY A 37 -8.36 1.24 6.64
N ALA A 38 -8.30 2.18 5.73
CA ALA A 38 -7.04 2.81 5.33
C ALA A 38 -6.66 3.89 6.35
N ASP A 39 -5.37 4.08 6.55
CA ASP A 39 -4.83 5.09 7.46
C ASP A 39 -4.47 6.33 6.65
N ARG A 40 -5.19 7.44 6.88
CA ARG A 40 -4.96 8.70 6.16
C ARG A 40 -3.52 9.19 6.32
N THR A 41 -2.99 9.15 7.53
CA THR A 41 -1.62 9.62 7.80
C THR A 41 -0.60 8.83 6.98
N GLN A 42 -0.76 7.51 6.93
CA GLN A 42 0.12 6.64 6.15
C GLN A 42 0.00 6.94 4.65
N LEU A 43 -1.23 7.17 4.16
CA LEU A 43 -1.46 7.52 2.76
C LEU A 43 -0.82 8.87 2.40
N GLU A 44 -0.96 9.86 3.28
CA GLU A 44 -0.35 11.17 3.07
C GLU A 44 1.18 11.06 3.00
N ARG A 45 1.77 10.26 3.89
CA ARG A 45 3.22 10.01 3.89
C ARG A 45 3.66 9.32 2.60
N SER A 46 2.94 8.30 2.16
CA SER A 46 3.24 7.59 0.92
C SER A 46 3.18 8.51 -0.29
N CYS A 47 2.16 9.34 -0.36
CA CYS A 47 2.00 10.28 -1.47
C CYS A 47 3.08 11.35 -1.47
N LYS A 48 3.49 11.82 -0.29
CA LYS A 48 4.56 12.81 -0.15
C LYS A 48 5.91 12.24 -0.57
N GLU A 49 6.19 10.99 -0.21
CA GLU A 49 7.49 10.37 -0.45
C GLU A 49 7.62 9.80 -1.86
N PHE A 50 6.59 9.15 -2.36
CA PHE A 50 6.64 8.43 -3.64
C PHE A 50 5.78 9.04 -4.74
N GLY A 51 4.90 9.99 -4.40
CA GLY A 51 3.90 10.52 -5.31
C GLY A 51 2.61 9.71 -5.29
N TRP A 52 1.48 10.38 -5.54
CA TRP A 52 0.17 9.71 -5.54
C TRP A 52 0.07 8.66 -6.66
N GLU A 53 0.81 8.85 -7.75
CA GLU A 53 0.82 7.91 -8.88
C GLU A 53 1.37 6.55 -8.48
N ALA A 54 2.36 6.52 -7.58
CA ALA A 54 2.92 5.28 -7.07
C ALA A 54 2.03 4.63 -6.00
N ALA A 55 1.35 5.44 -5.20
CA ALA A 55 0.50 4.95 -4.11
C ALA A 55 -0.84 4.40 -4.62
N LEU A 56 -1.39 4.98 -5.70
CA LEU A 56 -2.68 4.62 -6.25
C LEU A 56 -2.51 3.54 -7.33
N ASN A 57 -3.22 2.42 -7.17
CA ASN A 57 -3.17 1.34 -8.16
C ASN A 57 -4.19 1.63 -9.28
N ARG A 58 -3.74 2.29 -10.34
CA ARG A 58 -4.59 2.63 -11.48
C ARG A 58 -4.82 1.45 -12.44
N ALA A 59 -4.03 0.41 -12.32
CA ALA A 59 -4.18 -0.80 -13.14
C ALA A 59 -5.19 -1.79 -12.56
N GLY A 60 -5.60 -1.60 -11.30
CA GLY A 60 -6.53 -2.50 -10.63
C GLY A 60 -7.97 -2.33 -11.11
N THR A 61 -8.77 -3.40 -10.91
CA THR A 61 -10.15 -3.45 -11.35
C THR A 61 -11.01 -2.35 -10.74
N THR A 62 -10.82 -2.07 -9.45
CA THR A 62 -11.61 -1.05 -8.74
C THR A 62 -11.45 0.32 -9.37
N PHE A 63 -10.20 0.73 -9.65
CA PHE A 63 -9.94 2.02 -10.28
C PHE A 63 -10.52 2.06 -11.71
N ARG A 64 -10.33 0.99 -12.47
CA ARG A 64 -10.78 0.94 -13.86
C ARG A 64 -12.29 1.05 -14.00
N LYS A 65 -13.05 0.63 -12.99
CA LYS A 65 -14.51 0.70 -12.96
C LYS A 65 -15.05 2.06 -12.52
N LEU A 66 -14.20 2.98 -12.10
CA LEU A 66 -14.65 4.32 -11.70
C LEU A 66 -15.26 5.07 -12.90
N PRO A 67 -16.27 5.94 -12.65
CA PRO A 67 -16.74 6.86 -13.69
C PRO A 67 -15.61 7.76 -14.17
N ASP A 68 -15.68 8.17 -15.43
CA ASP A 68 -14.62 9.01 -16.01
C ASP A 68 -14.40 10.30 -15.24
N LYS A 69 -15.45 10.90 -14.71
CA LYS A 69 -15.34 12.13 -13.91
C LYS A 69 -14.47 11.94 -12.67
N ASP A 70 -14.44 10.73 -12.10
CA ASP A 70 -13.64 10.45 -10.92
C ASP A 70 -12.17 10.22 -11.28
N LYS A 71 -11.89 9.91 -12.54
CA LYS A 71 -10.53 9.72 -13.05
C LYS A 71 -9.92 11.02 -13.57
N GLU A 72 -10.71 12.06 -13.77
CA GLU A 72 -10.25 13.34 -14.27
C GLU A 72 -9.69 14.21 -13.14
N GLY A 73 -8.70 15.04 -13.47
CA GLY A 73 -8.14 16.01 -12.54
C GLY A 73 -7.51 15.37 -11.31
N LEU A 74 -6.92 14.19 -11.47
CA LEU A 74 -6.28 13.51 -10.34
C LEU A 74 -5.11 14.32 -9.80
N ASN A 75 -5.03 14.34 -8.47
CA ASN A 75 -3.93 14.91 -7.72
C ASN A 75 -3.83 14.16 -6.39
N ALA A 76 -2.88 14.53 -5.53
CA ALA A 76 -2.67 13.83 -4.27
C ALA A 76 -3.93 13.84 -3.38
N ALA A 77 -4.60 14.97 -3.26
CA ALA A 77 -5.80 15.09 -2.41
C ALA A 77 -6.93 14.19 -2.90
N LYS A 78 -7.19 14.19 -4.20
CA LYS A 78 -8.25 13.36 -4.80
C LYS A 78 -7.89 11.88 -4.73
N ALA A 79 -6.63 11.52 -4.96
CA ALA A 79 -6.17 10.14 -4.86
C ALA A 79 -6.32 9.61 -3.43
N ILE A 80 -5.95 10.40 -2.43
CA ILE A 80 -6.10 10.02 -1.02
C ILE A 80 -7.58 9.79 -0.69
N LYS A 81 -8.46 10.68 -1.14
CA LYS A 81 -9.90 10.52 -0.93
C LYS A 81 -10.43 9.22 -1.52
N LEU A 82 -10.05 8.90 -2.76
CA LEU A 82 -10.45 7.67 -3.42
C LEU A 82 -9.93 6.45 -2.68
N MET A 83 -8.67 6.46 -2.26
CA MET A 83 -8.07 5.35 -1.52
C MET A 83 -8.72 5.14 -0.15
N LEU A 84 -9.13 6.22 0.52
CA LEU A 84 -9.85 6.11 1.80
C LEU A 84 -11.24 5.50 1.62
N GLU A 85 -11.93 5.88 0.56
CA GLU A 85 -13.26 5.34 0.25
C GLU A 85 -13.19 3.89 -0.21
N GLN A 86 -12.15 3.54 -0.98
CA GLN A 86 -11.97 2.22 -1.56
C GLN A 86 -10.52 1.75 -1.37
N PRO A 87 -10.22 1.15 -0.22
CA PRO A 87 -8.84 0.72 0.07
C PRO A 87 -8.25 -0.27 -0.94
N SER A 88 -9.09 -0.96 -1.71
CA SER A 88 -8.60 -1.84 -2.78
C SER A 88 -7.87 -1.09 -3.89
N MET A 89 -7.99 0.23 -3.94
CA MET A 89 -7.26 1.07 -4.90
C MET A 89 -5.85 1.41 -4.42
N ILE A 90 -5.51 1.09 -3.18
CA ILE A 90 -4.16 1.34 -2.66
C ILE A 90 -3.21 0.29 -3.21
N LYS A 91 -2.05 0.72 -3.71
CA LYS A 91 -0.99 -0.19 -4.12
C LYS A 91 -0.55 -1.05 -2.94
N ARG A 92 -0.54 -2.36 -3.10
CA ARG A 92 -0.26 -3.31 -2.01
C ARG A 92 0.96 -4.15 -2.31
N PRO A 93 1.69 -4.56 -1.29
CA PRO A 93 1.61 -4.08 0.11
C PRO A 93 2.31 -2.76 0.30
N VAL A 94 2.05 -2.10 1.42
CA VAL A 94 2.88 -0.99 1.91
C VAL A 94 3.56 -1.47 3.17
N LEU A 95 4.87 -1.43 3.19
CA LEU A 95 5.67 -1.86 4.34
C LEU A 95 6.20 -0.62 5.05
N GLU A 96 5.93 -0.55 6.35
CA GLU A 96 6.47 0.52 7.19
C GLU A 96 7.51 -0.08 8.13
N LEU A 97 8.74 0.43 8.05
CA LEU A 97 9.86 -0.03 8.86
C LEU A 97 9.89 0.71 10.20
N GLY A 98 10.60 0.13 11.18
CA GLY A 98 10.70 0.73 12.50
C GLY A 98 11.32 2.11 12.53
N ASN A 99 12.13 2.46 11.53
CA ASN A 99 12.72 3.80 11.41
C ASN A 99 11.81 4.80 10.70
N GLY A 100 10.62 4.39 10.28
CA GLY A 100 9.66 5.24 9.59
C GLY A 100 9.72 5.20 8.07
N ASP A 101 10.68 4.48 7.49
CA ASP A 101 10.77 4.32 6.04
C ASP A 101 9.58 3.51 5.51
N LEU A 102 9.16 3.82 4.29
CA LEU A 102 8.07 3.12 3.62
C LEU A 102 8.57 2.43 2.36
N VAL A 103 8.01 1.26 2.08
CA VAL A 103 8.26 0.53 0.83
C VAL A 103 6.90 0.24 0.20
N VAL A 104 6.67 0.74 -1.01
CA VAL A 104 5.41 0.56 -1.73
C VAL A 104 5.57 -0.55 -2.76
N GLY A 105 4.67 -1.53 -2.70
CA GLY A 105 4.73 -2.71 -3.55
C GLY A 105 5.69 -3.76 -2.99
N PHE A 106 5.77 -4.89 -3.66
CA PHE A 106 6.65 -5.97 -3.24
C PHE A 106 7.66 -6.30 -4.33
N THR A 107 8.95 -6.11 -4.00
CA THR A 107 10.06 -6.53 -4.82
C THR A 107 11.07 -7.18 -3.89
N PRO A 108 11.42 -8.46 -4.08
CA PRO A 108 12.34 -9.15 -3.16
C PRO A 108 13.67 -8.42 -2.96
N SER A 109 14.25 -7.89 -4.04
CA SER A 109 15.51 -7.16 -3.96
C SER A 109 15.39 -5.89 -3.12
N GLU A 110 14.28 -5.18 -3.22
CA GLU A 110 14.05 -3.98 -2.42
C GLU A 110 13.88 -4.32 -0.93
N TYR A 111 13.14 -5.39 -0.64
CA TYR A 111 12.99 -5.87 0.74
C TYR A 111 14.34 -6.27 1.32
N GLU A 112 15.17 -6.97 0.53
CA GLU A 112 16.50 -7.37 0.95
C GLU A 112 17.38 -6.16 1.31
N THR A 113 17.29 -5.09 0.52
CA THR A 113 18.06 -3.88 0.75
C THR A 113 17.59 -3.12 2.00
N LYS A 114 16.28 -3.08 2.25
CA LYS A 114 15.68 -2.29 3.34
C LYS A 114 15.63 -3.05 4.67
N LEU A 115 15.58 -4.36 4.63
CA LEU A 115 15.49 -5.22 5.81
C LEU A 115 16.83 -5.98 6.02
#